data_1751be580f0e5fc1c60ddf87dc642ac9
#
_entry.id   1751be580f0e5fc1c60ddf87dc642ac9
#
_cell.length_a   1.000
_cell.length_b   1.000
_cell.length_c   1.000
_cell.angle_alpha   90.00
_cell.angle_beta   90.00
_cell.angle_gamma   90.00
#
_symmetry.space_group_name_H-M   'P 1'
#
loop_
_entity.id
_entity.type
_entity.pdbx_description
1 polymer ?
#
loop_
_entity_poly.entity_id
_entity_poly.type
_entity_poly.pdbx_seq_one_letter_code
_entity_poly.pdbx_strand_id
1 'polypeptide(L)'
;GRYWDTVADTIGLIAVMCAFGVVLDWEIGLTSIIILATLLQYSLFNHFSILMRTLGSGDSTSRIDERIRPVAQPWESQTTVNIFHTIYVLFFSWQDSIVSKLSGKGSEKLRFELTVSSSLGYGMQSIVIFLLALTQNLSYLPHLVLGVNGFLVVLVLVRSRVG
;
A
#
# COMPACT_ATOMS: atom_id res chain seq x y z
N GLY A 1 4.23 7.81 16.45
CA GLY A 1 4.13 8.43 15.13
C GLY A 1 3.79 7.47 14.00
N ARG A 2 4.68 6.56 13.61
CA ARG A 2 4.57 5.77 12.37
C ARG A 2 3.24 5.00 12.20
N TYR A 3 2.80 4.26 13.21
CA TYR A 3 1.53 3.51 13.11
C TYR A 3 0.32 4.43 13.00
N TRP A 4 0.37 5.58 13.67
CA TRP A 4 -0.69 6.58 13.59
C TRP A 4 -0.81 7.14 12.17
N ASP A 5 0.30 7.50 11.54
CA ASP A 5 0.32 8.04 10.18
C ASP A 5 -0.27 7.01 9.21
N THR A 6 0.19 5.75 9.27
CA THR A 6 -0.32 4.70 8.38
C THR A 6 -1.81 4.42 8.58
N VAL A 7 -2.30 4.42 9.83
CA VAL A 7 -3.73 4.23 10.12
C VAL A 7 -4.53 5.42 9.64
N ALA A 8 -4.07 6.65 9.87
CA ALA A 8 -4.73 7.86 9.41
C ALA A 8 -4.81 7.93 7.88
N ASP A 9 -3.71 7.64 7.18
CA ASP A 9 -3.66 7.58 5.72
C ASP A 9 -4.62 6.53 5.16
N THR A 10 -4.69 5.36 5.81
CA THR A 10 -5.61 4.29 5.41
C THR A 10 -7.07 4.70 5.57
N ILE A 11 -7.42 5.30 6.71
CA ILE A 11 -8.78 5.80 6.96
C ILE A 11 -9.12 6.88 5.92
N GLY A 12 -8.20 7.81 5.67
CA GLY A 12 -8.36 8.85 4.66
C GLY A 12 -8.61 8.28 3.27
N LEU A 13 -7.81 7.29 2.86
CA LEU A 13 -7.97 6.60 1.58
C LEU A 13 -9.34 5.93 1.47
N ILE A 14 -9.75 5.17 2.48
CA ILE A 14 -11.06 4.50 2.51
C ILE A 14 -12.18 5.52 2.39
N ALA A 15 -12.11 6.62 3.16
CA ALA A 15 -13.11 7.68 3.13
C ALA A 15 -13.22 8.33 1.75
N VAL A 16 -12.09 8.61 1.09
CA VAL A 16 -12.06 9.18 -0.27
C VAL A 16 -12.66 8.21 -1.29
N MET A 17 -12.31 6.91 -1.22
CA MET A 17 -12.86 5.92 -2.14
C MET A 17 -14.36 5.67 -1.91
N CYS A 18 -14.82 5.70 -0.66
CA CYS A 18 -16.25 5.66 -0.35
C CYS A 18 -16.98 6.90 -0.91
N ALA A 19 -16.40 8.09 -0.78
CA ALA A 19 -16.97 9.31 -1.34
C ALA A 19 -17.08 9.22 -2.87
N PHE A 20 -16.05 8.71 -3.57
CA PHE A 20 -16.15 8.45 -5.01
C PHE A 20 -17.23 7.41 -5.33
N GLY A 21 -17.35 6.34 -4.54
CA GLY A 21 -18.39 5.34 -4.71
C GLY A 21 -19.80 5.96 -4.66
N VAL A 22 -20.02 6.86 -3.71
CA VAL A 22 -21.31 7.57 -3.59
C VAL A 22 -21.54 8.56 -4.74
N VAL A 23 -20.53 9.40 -5.04
CA VAL A 23 -20.67 10.46 -6.08
C VAL A 23 -20.78 9.89 -7.49
N LEU A 24 -20.11 8.78 -7.76
CA LEU A 24 -20.07 8.14 -9.09
C LEU A 24 -21.04 6.97 -9.21
N ASP A 25 -21.90 6.79 -8.21
CA ASP A 25 -22.94 5.73 -8.14
C ASP A 25 -22.37 4.32 -8.38
N TRP A 26 -21.23 4.03 -7.72
CA TRP A 26 -20.65 2.69 -7.79
C TRP A 26 -21.40 1.72 -6.89
N GLU A 27 -21.58 0.51 -7.35
CA GLU A 27 -22.06 -0.57 -6.49
C GLU A 27 -21.11 -0.79 -5.30
N ILE A 28 -21.67 -1.15 -4.15
CA ILE A 28 -20.91 -1.42 -2.91
C ILE A 28 -19.81 -2.47 -3.17
N GLY A 29 -20.11 -3.50 -3.97
CA GLY A 29 -19.14 -4.52 -4.36
C GLY A 29 -17.95 -3.94 -5.12
N LEU A 30 -18.17 -3.08 -6.11
CA LEU A 30 -17.13 -2.40 -6.87
C LEU A 30 -16.30 -1.48 -5.97
N THR A 31 -16.95 -0.68 -5.15
CA THR A 31 -16.27 0.21 -4.18
C THR A 31 -15.34 -0.59 -3.25
N SER A 32 -15.82 -1.71 -2.72
CA SER A 32 -15.02 -2.59 -1.86
C SER A 32 -13.80 -3.18 -2.59
N ILE A 33 -13.98 -3.62 -3.83
CA ILE A 33 -12.88 -4.16 -4.65
C ILE A 33 -11.84 -3.07 -4.93
N ILE A 34 -12.26 -1.84 -5.25
CA ILE A 34 -11.36 -0.72 -5.49
C ILE A 34 -10.56 -0.36 -4.23
N ILE A 35 -11.21 -0.32 -3.07
CA ILE A 35 -10.52 -0.09 -1.80
C ILE A 35 -9.47 -1.17 -1.55
N LEU A 36 -9.83 -2.45 -1.66
CA LEU A 36 -8.89 -3.55 -1.46
C LEU A 36 -7.72 -3.51 -2.45
N ALA A 37 -7.99 -3.25 -3.73
CA ALA A 37 -6.98 -3.13 -4.77
C ALA A 37 -6.00 -1.99 -4.47
N THR A 38 -6.50 -0.85 -4.04
CA THR A 38 -5.68 0.32 -3.69
C THR A 38 -4.83 0.06 -2.45
N LEU A 39 -5.38 -0.60 -1.43
CA LEU A 39 -4.63 -1.00 -0.23
C LEU A 39 -3.53 -2.01 -0.55
N LEU A 40 -3.78 -2.99 -1.41
CA LEU A 40 -2.77 -3.95 -1.87
C LEU A 40 -1.64 -3.27 -2.64
N GLN A 41 -1.96 -2.32 -3.50
CA GLN A 41 -0.97 -1.52 -4.23
C GLN A 41 -0.09 -0.72 -3.28
N TYR A 42 -0.69 -0.08 -2.27
CA TYR A 42 0.03 0.65 -1.24
C TYR A 42 0.96 -0.27 -0.44
N SER A 43 0.49 -1.44 -0.02
CA SER A 43 1.30 -2.44 0.68
C SER A 43 2.48 -2.93 -0.16
N LEU A 44 2.27 -3.17 -1.46
CA LEU A 44 3.32 -3.57 -2.37
C LEU A 44 4.42 -2.51 -2.47
N PHE A 45 4.04 -1.26 -2.66
CA PHE A 45 4.98 -0.13 -2.67
C PHE A 45 5.75 0.00 -1.35
N ASN A 46 5.04 -0.08 -0.22
CA ASN A 46 5.65 0.03 1.11
C ASN A 46 6.65 -1.11 1.36
N HIS A 47 6.30 -2.34 1.00
CA HIS A 47 7.17 -3.50 1.12
C HIS A 47 8.49 -3.31 0.37
N PHE A 48 8.44 -2.94 -0.91
CA PHE A 48 9.65 -2.71 -1.70
C PHE A 48 10.45 -1.50 -1.20
N SER A 49 9.78 -0.46 -0.72
CA SER A 49 10.44 0.70 -0.12
C SER A 49 11.20 0.34 1.16
N ILE A 50 10.61 -0.46 2.05
CA ILE A 50 11.26 -0.94 3.27
C ILE A 50 12.45 -1.83 2.92
N LEU A 51 12.27 -2.75 1.98
CA LEU A 51 13.32 -3.66 1.55
C LEU A 51 14.53 -2.91 0.99
N MET A 52 14.32 -1.86 0.17
CA MET A 52 15.39 -1.01 -0.35
C MET A 52 16.11 -0.20 0.74
N ARG A 53 15.36 0.34 1.70
CA ARG A 53 15.96 1.08 2.81
C ARG A 53 16.81 0.18 3.69
N THR A 54 16.34 -1.04 3.96
CA THR A 54 17.09 -2.04 4.74
C THR A 54 18.38 -2.47 4.06
N LEU A 55 18.36 -2.65 2.73
CA LEU A 55 19.55 -3.00 1.95
C LEU A 55 20.51 -1.81 1.76
N GLY A 56 20.00 -0.59 1.76
CA GLY A 56 20.77 0.64 1.56
C GLY A 56 21.44 1.20 2.81
N SER A 57 21.45 0.51 3.93
CA SER A 57 22.09 0.88 5.22
C SER A 57 21.64 2.23 5.84
N GLY A 58 20.50 2.77 5.45
CA GLY A 58 20.10 4.12 5.86
C GLY A 58 19.01 4.21 6.94
N ASP A 59 18.19 3.21 7.12
CA ASP A 59 17.05 3.30 8.04
C ASP A 59 16.88 2.02 8.88
N SER A 60 17.20 2.14 10.17
CA SER A 60 17.02 1.06 11.16
C SER A 60 15.61 1.09 11.80
N THR A 61 14.78 2.08 11.48
CA THR A 61 13.45 2.28 12.10
C THR A 61 12.35 1.49 11.40
N SER A 62 12.55 1.16 10.11
CA SER A 62 11.60 0.36 9.35
C SER A 62 11.90 -1.13 9.51
N ARG A 63 10.90 -1.91 9.93
CA ARG A 63 11.03 -3.36 10.13
C ARG A 63 10.36 -4.11 9.00
N ILE A 64 10.98 -5.18 8.53
CA ILE A 64 10.39 -6.11 7.55
C ILE A 64 9.33 -6.97 8.22
N ASP A 65 9.50 -7.32 9.50
CA ASP A 65 8.52 -8.06 10.30
C ASP A 65 7.92 -7.15 11.39
N GLU A 66 6.70 -6.71 11.15
CA GLU A 66 5.93 -5.86 12.07
C GLU A 66 5.13 -6.63 13.12
N ARG A 67 5.27 -7.96 13.19
CA ARG A 67 4.56 -8.78 14.21
C ARG A 67 5.16 -8.62 15.60
N ILE A 68 6.42 -8.16 15.68
CA ILE A 68 7.09 -7.90 16.95
C ILE A 68 6.56 -6.60 17.53
N ARG A 69 5.96 -6.69 18.74
CA ARG A 69 5.43 -5.50 19.43
C ARG A 69 6.53 -4.47 19.68
N PRO A 70 6.31 -3.21 19.29
CA PRO A 70 7.25 -2.14 19.55
C PRO A 70 7.22 -1.72 21.03
N VAL A 71 8.37 -1.26 21.51
CA VAL A 71 8.48 -0.63 22.81
C VAL A 71 8.21 0.87 22.65
N ALA A 72 7.34 1.43 23.48
CA ALA A 72 7.03 2.86 23.47
C ALA A 72 8.26 3.69 23.81
N GLN A 73 8.39 4.85 23.16
CA GLN A 73 9.40 5.83 23.51
C GLN A 73 9.06 6.48 24.88
N PRO A 74 10.02 7.13 25.56
CA PRO A 74 9.78 7.73 26.90
C PRO A 74 8.62 8.74 26.96
N TRP A 75 8.26 9.33 25.84
CA TRP A 75 7.15 10.30 25.70
C TRP A 75 5.86 9.69 25.16
N GLU A 76 5.82 8.38 24.93
CA GLU A 76 4.66 7.66 24.40
C GLU A 76 4.05 6.74 25.44
N SER A 77 2.72 6.55 25.37
CA SER A 77 2.03 5.54 26.18
C SER A 77 2.15 4.17 25.52
N GLN A 78 2.64 3.16 26.25
CA GLN A 78 2.71 1.78 25.75
C GLN A 78 1.33 1.24 25.34
N THR A 79 0.27 1.63 26.04
CA THR A 79 -1.10 1.24 25.72
C THR A 79 -1.51 1.79 24.34
N THR A 80 -1.24 3.07 24.10
CA THR A 80 -1.53 3.71 22.81
C THR A 80 -0.76 3.04 21.68
N VAL A 81 0.53 2.79 21.86
CA VAL A 81 1.37 2.09 20.87
C VAL A 81 0.83 0.69 20.60
N ASN A 82 0.41 -0.05 21.62
CA ASN A 82 -0.16 -1.39 21.45
C ASN A 82 -1.48 -1.38 20.67
N ILE A 83 -2.36 -0.40 20.91
CA ILE A 83 -3.62 -0.25 20.19
C ILE A 83 -3.36 -0.02 18.70
N PHE A 84 -2.55 0.98 18.37
CA PHE A 84 -2.23 1.29 16.97
C PHE A 84 -1.46 0.17 16.27
N HIS A 85 -0.54 -0.49 16.97
CA HIS A 85 0.14 -1.67 16.44
C HIS A 85 -0.84 -2.81 16.15
N THR A 86 -1.80 -3.07 17.03
CA THR A 86 -2.82 -4.11 16.81
C THR A 86 -3.70 -3.79 15.61
N ILE A 87 -4.14 -2.54 15.48
CA ILE A 87 -4.90 -2.07 14.31
C ILE A 87 -4.05 -2.24 13.03
N TYR A 88 -2.79 -1.81 13.06
CA TYR A 88 -1.86 -1.97 11.95
C TYR A 88 -1.72 -3.44 11.54
N VAL A 89 -1.42 -4.33 12.47
CA VAL A 89 -1.24 -5.76 12.19
C VAL A 89 -2.53 -6.38 11.63
N LEU A 90 -3.69 -6.01 12.14
CA LEU A 90 -4.98 -6.50 11.66
C LEU A 90 -5.21 -6.13 10.20
N PHE A 91 -4.91 -4.87 9.83
CA PHE A 91 -5.17 -4.37 8.48
C PHE A 91 -4.08 -4.73 7.46
N PHE A 92 -2.81 -4.83 7.87
CA PHE A 92 -1.68 -4.92 6.94
C PHE A 92 -0.94 -6.26 6.97
N SER A 93 -0.95 -7.04 8.06
CA SER A 93 -0.12 -8.25 8.15
C SER A 93 -0.47 -9.32 7.11
N TRP A 94 -1.72 -9.42 6.71
CA TRP A 94 -2.15 -10.36 5.66
C TRP A 94 -1.68 -9.88 4.27
N GLN A 95 -1.67 -8.57 4.03
CA GLN A 95 -1.18 -7.96 2.79
C GLN A 95 0.34 -8.16 2.69
N ASP A 96 1.08 -7.86 3.76
CA ASP A 96 2.53 -8.09 3.83
C ASP A 96 2.88 -9.56 3.60
N SER A 97 2.07 -10.49 4.12
CA SER A 97 2.25 -11.93 3.88
C SER A 97 2.05 -12.31 2.42
N ILE A 98 1.08 -11.71 1.72
CA ILE A 98 0.87 -11.94 0.29
C ILE A 98 2.04 -11.34 -0.50
N VAL A 99 2.39 -10.09 -0.23
CA VAL A 99 3.45 -9.39 -0.95
C VAL A 99 4.80 -10.06 -0.76
N SER A 100 5.15 -10.47 0.46
CA SER A 100 6.42 -11.17 0.74
C SER A 100 6.55 -12.52 0.04
N LYS A 101 5.43 -13.24 -0.14
CA LYS A 101 5.41 -14.49 -0.92
C LYS A 101 5.57 -14.26 -2.42
N LEU A 102 5.07 -13.12 -2.92
CA LEU A 102 5.10 -12.78 -4.33
C LEU A 102 6.44 -12.15 -4.75
N SER A 103 7.11 -11.43 -3.87
CA SER A 103 8.24 -10.56 -4.23
C SER A 103 9.59 -11.26 -4.42
N GLY A 104 9.77 -12.52 -4.03
CA GLY A 104 11.04 -13.23 -4.19
C GLY A 104 12.24 -12.55 -3.48
N LYS A 105 13.38 -13.25 -3.36
CA LYS A 105 14.54 -12.81 -2.53
C LYS A 105 15.70 -12.14 -3.30
N GLY A 106 15.53 -11.67 -4.52
CA GLY A 106 16.65 -11.21 -5.36
C GLY A 106 16.93 -9.71 -5.29
N SER A 107 18.16 -9.31 -4.92
CA SER A 107 18.55 -7.90 -4.74
C SER A 107 18.66 -7.07 -6.03
N GLU A 108 19.08 -7.65 -7.16
CA GLU A 108 19.21 -6.90 -8.43
C GLU A 108 17.87 -6.56 -9.07
N LYS A 109 16.85 -7.39 -8.84
CA LYS A 109 15.49 -7.20 -9.35
C LYS A 109 14.74 -6.11 -8.59
N LEU A 110 15.15 -5.85 -7.35
CA LEU A 110 14.48 -4.96 -6.41
C LEU A 110 14.37 -3.52 -6.90
N ARG A 111 15.41 -2.98 -7.56
CA ARG A 111 15.36 -1.60 -8.09
C ARG A 111 14.29 -1.40 -9.15
N PHE A 112 14.12 -2.39 -10.03
CA PHE A 112 13.07 -2.32 -11.06
C PHE A 112 11.68 -2.41 -10.42
N GLU A 113 11.48 -3.36 -9.51
CA GLU A 113 10.21 -3.55 -8.80
C GLU A 113 9.84 -2.33 -7.98
N LEU A 114 10.82 -1.71 -7.30
CA LEU A 114 10.61 -0.44 -6.61
C LEU A 114 10.26 0.69 -7.58
N THR A 115 10.96 0.81 -8.71
CA THR A 115 10.68 1.86 -9.70
C THR A 115 9.27 1.72 -10.24
N VAL A 116 8.85 0.51 -10.60
CA VAL A 116 7.49 0.26 -11.09
C VAL A 116 6.46 0.49 -9.99
N SER A 117 6.68 -0.03 -8.78
CA SER A 117 5.74 0.16 -7.67
C SER A 117 5.69 1.61 -7.18
N SER A 118 6.80 2.37 -7.26
CA SER A 118 6.83 3.79 -6.89
C SER A 118 6.06 4.67 -7.87
N SER A 119 6.11 4.35 -9.17
CA SER A 119 5.29 5.05 -10.17
C SER A 119 3.79 4.80 -9.97
N LEU A 120 3.44 3.83 -9.17
CA LEU A 120 2.07 3.45 -8.83
C LEU A 120 1.73 3.74 -7.35
N GLY A 121 2.65 4.42 -6.65
CA GLY A 121 2.47 4.82 -5.25
C GLY A 121 1.35 5.85 -5.06
N TYR A 122 0.99 6.07 -3.80
CA TYR A 122 -0.11 6.97 -3.40
C TYR A 122 -0.04 8.36 -4.04
N GLY A 123 1.15 8.95 -4.14
CA GLY A 123 1.35 10.25 -4.79
C GLY A 123 0.97 10.26 -6.27
N MET A 124 1.34 9.22 -7.01
CA MET A 124 0.97 9.09 -8.42
C MET A 124 -0.53 8.84 -8.59
N GLN A 125 -1.14 8.03 -7.73
CA GLN A 125 -2.60 7.86 -7.71
C GLN A 125 -3.32 9.19 -7.50
N SER A 126 -2.86 10.01 -6.55
CA SER A 126 -3.44 11.32 -6.29
C SER A 126 -3.35 12.24 -7.51
N ILE A 127 -2.21 12.24 -8.23
CA ILE A 127 -2.04 12.98 -9.48
C ILE A 127 -3.02 12.49 -10.54
N VAL A 128 -3.14 11.18 -10.71
CA VAL A 128 -4.06 10.58 -11.69
C VAL A 128 -5.51 10.93 -11.36
N ILE A 129 -5.92 10.82 -10.10
CA ILE A 129 -7.27 11.21 -9.65
C ILE A 129 -7.50 12.70 -9.95
N PHE A 130 -6.53 13.55 -9.64
CA PHE A 130 -6.61 14.98 -9.93
C PHE A 130 -6.78 15.27 -11.43
N LEU A 131 -6.01 14.61 -12.29
CA LEU A 131 -6.11 14.75 -13.74
C LEU A 131 -7.46 14.25 -14.28
N LEU A 132 -7.95 13.10 -13.78
CA LEU A 132 -9.28 12.60 -14.13
C LEU A 132 -10.39 13.55 -13.68
N ALA A 133 -10.24 14.17 -12.50
CA ALA A 133 -11.18 15.18 -12.01
C ALA A 133 -11.17 16.43 -12.89
N LEU A 134 -9.99 16.97 -13.24
CA LEU A 134 -9.85 18.12 -14.13
C LEU A 134 -10.47 17.89 -15.50
N THR A 135 -10.32 16.69 -16.04
CA THR A 135 -10.86 16.32 -17.35
C THR A 135 -12.30 15.81 -17.30
N GLN A 136 -12.94 15.83 -16.12
CA GLN A 136 -14.29 15.30 -15.87
C GLN A 136 -14.45 13.81 -16.25
N ASN A 137 -13.37 13.04 -16.13
CA ASN A 137 -13.28 11.63 -16.53
C ASN A 137 -13.15 10.68 -15.31
N LEU A 138 -13.63 11.06 -14.14
CA LEU A 138 -13.54 10.24 -12.92
C LEU A 138 -14.21 8.86 -13.04
N SER A 139 -15.15 8.69 -13.96
CA SER A 139 -15.78 7.40 -14.26
C SER A 139 -14.79 6.32 -14.72
N TYR A 140 -13.63 6.69 -15.24
CA TYR A 140 -12.57 5.74 -15.61
C TYR A 140 -11.69 5.29 -14.43
N LEU A 141 -11.84 5.89 -13.25
CA LEU A 141 -11.02 5.57 -12.08
C LEU A 141 -11.03 4.08 -11.71
N PRO A 142 -12.19 3.37 -11.65
CA PRO A 142 -12.22 1.94 -11.37
C PRO A 142 -11.40 1.11 -12.36
N HIS A 143 -11.57 1.37 -13.64
CA HIS A 143 -10.88 0.64 -14.70
C HIS A 143 -9.36 0.84 -14.61
N LEU A 144 -8.93 2.06 -14.29
CA LEU A 144 -7.52 2.40 -14.13
C LEU A 144 -6.93 1.71 -12.90
N VAL A 145 -7.59 1.79 -11.75
CA VAL A 145 -7.13 1.12 -10.52
C VAL A 145 -7.04 -0.39 -10.72
N LEU A 146 -8.06 -1.02 -11.28
CA LEU A 146 -8.07 -2.47 -11.50
C LEU A 146 -7.07 -2.90 -12.57
N GLY A 147 -6.93 -2.13 -13.65
CA GLY A 147 -5.97 -2.40 -14.71
C GLY A 147 -4.53 -2.33 -14.22
N VAL A 148 -4.19 -1.31 -13.44
CA VAL A 148 -2.87 -1.14 -12.82
C VAL A 148 -2.58 -2.27 -11.83
N ASN A 149 -3.52 -2.62 -10.97
CA ASN A 149 -3.34 -3.73 -10.02
C ASN A 149 -3.20 -5.07 -10.74
N GLY A 150 -3.99 -5.33 -11.79
CA GLY A 150 -3.85 -6.52 -12.62
C GLY A 150 -2.46 -6.60 -13.26
N PHE A 151 -1.96 -5.51 -13.81
CA PHE A 151 -0.61 -5.44 -14.37
C PHE A 151 0.47 -5.71 -13.31
N LEU A 152 0.37 -5.13 -12.11
CA LEU A 152 1.32 -5.37 -11.02
C LEU A 152 1.35 -6.84 -10.59
N VAL A 153 0.19 -7.45 -10.42
CA VAL A 153 0.10 -8.87 -10.05
C VAL A 153 0.76 -9.75 -11.11
N VAL A 154 0.47 -9.51 -12.38
CA VAL A 154 1.09 -10.24 -13.50
C VAL A 154 2.60 -10.05 -13.49
N LEU A 155 3.08 -8.82 -13.35
CA LEU A 155 4.51 -8.50 -13.32
C LEU A 155 5.23 -9.23 -12.18
N VAL A 156 4.66 -9.21 -10.98
CA VAL A 156 5.24 -9.89 -9.80
C VAL A 156 5.24 -11.40 -10.00
N LEU A 157 4.14 -11.99 -10.51
CA LEU A 157 4.04 -13.44 -10.77
C LEU A 157 5.00 -13.91 -11.85
N VAL A 158 5.14 -13.17 -12.94
CA VAL A 158 6.10 -13.52 -14.00
C VAL A 158 7.51 -13.50 -13.47
N ARG A 159 7.86 -12.49 -12.68
CA ARG A 159 9.22 -12.39 -12.14
C ARG A 159 9.52 -13.40 -11.04
N SER A 160 8.54 -13.80 -10.24
CA SER A 160 8.74 -14.83 -9.22
C SER A 160 9.05 -16.21 -9.83
N ARG A 161 8.66 -16.45 -11.10
CA ARG A 161 8.94 -17.71 -11.83
C ARG A 161 10.28 -17.72 -12.55
N VAL A 162 10.84 -16.55 -12.85
CA VAL A 162 12.10 -16.43 -13.62
C VAL A 162 13.33 -16.33 -12.71
N GLY A 163 13.15 -16.26 -11.42
CA GLY A 163 14.20 -16.23 -10.39
C GLY A 163 14.21 -17.42 -9.50
#